data_76b54b4beb0b0660e790ef6036606157
#
_entry.id   76b54b4beb0b0660e790ef6036606157
#
_cell.length_a   1.000
_cell.length_b   1.000
_cell.length_c   1.000
_cell.angle_alpha   90.00
_cell.angle_beta   90.00
_cell.angle_gamma   90.00
#
_symmetry.space_group_name_H-M   'P 1'
#
loop_
_entity.id
_entity.type
_entity.pdbx_description
1 polymer ?
#
loop_
_entity_poly.entity_id
_entity_poly.type
_entity_poly.pdbx_seq_one_letter_code
_entity_poly.pdbx_strand_id
1 'polypeptide(L)' 'MPILKTRQEMDKLDVGQTLEVLADDPAAEEDLKAWAKHTGQRILEIEKTGEGMKFLIRKNK' A
#
# COMPACT_ATOMS: atom_id res chain seq x y z
N MET A 1 7.68 11.12 -0.11
CA MET A 1 6.38 10.43 -0.05
C MET A 1 6.49 9.09 -0.74
N PRO A 2 6.14 7.98 -0.10
CA PRO A 2 6.39 6.64 -0.64
C PRO A 2 5.41 6.18 -1.72
N ILE A 3 4.39 6.97 -2.08
CA ILE A 3 3.39 6.50 -3.03
C ILE A 3 3.97 6.19 -4.42
N LEU A 4 4.89 7.01 -4.90
CA LEU A 4 5.53 6.73 -6.19
C LEU A 4 6.29 5.41 -6.17
N LYS A 5 7.00 5.17 -5.08
CA LYS A 5 7.74 3.92 -4.92
C LYS A 5 6.80 2.73 -4.78
N THR A 6 5.71 2.89 -4.03
CA THR A 6 4.69 1.86 -3.89
C THR A 6 4.09 1.50 -5.24
N ARG A 7 3.79 2.50 -6.07
CA ARG A 7 3.27 2.28 -7.40
C ARG A 7 4.26 1.50 -8.27
N GLN A 8 5.55 1.86 -8.22
CA GLN A 8 6.58 1.16 -8.97
C GLN A 8 6.71 -0.29 -8.54
N GLU A 9 6.68 -0.55 -7.24
CA GLU A 9 6.74 -1.92 -6.73
C GLU A 9 5.48 -2.70 -7.10
N MET A 10 4.31 -2.06 -7.05
CA MET A 10 3.06 -2.69 -7.42
C MET A 10 3.05 -3.08 -8.90
N ASP A 11 3.64 -2.26 -9.76
CA ASP A 11 3.71 -2.54 -11.20
C ASP A 11 4.55 -3.79 -11.51
N LYS A 12 5.46 -4.16 -10.62
CA LYS A 12 6.28 -5.35 -10.76
C LYS A 12 5.55 -6.63 -10.35
N LEU A 13 4.42 -6.50 -9.69
CA LEU A 13 3.67 -7.65 -9.20
C LEU A 13 2.69 -8.15 -10.26
N ASP A 14 2.40 -9.45 -10.20
CA ASP A 14 1.30 -10.04 -10.94
C ASP A 14 -0.01 -9.86 -10.16
N VAL A 15 -1.12 -9.83 -10.88
CA VAL A 15 -2.44 -9.78 -10.25
C VAL A 15 -2.58 -10.95 -9.27
N GLY A 16 -3.07 -10.65 -8.08
CA GLY A 16 -3.22 -11.62 -7.00
C GLY A 16 -2.08 -11.65 -6.00
N GLN A 17 -0.94 -11.03 -6.33
CA GLN A 17 0.16 -10.93 -5.39
C GLN A 17 -0.06 -9.79 -4.39
N THR A 18 0.59 -9.89 -3.24
CA THR A 18 0.45 -8.92 -2.16
C THR A 18 1.76 -8.19 -1.94
N LEU A 19 1.68 -6.87 -1.78
CA LEU A 19 2.80 -6.03 -1.45
C LEU A 19 2.71 -5.57 0.00
N GLU A 20 3.81 -5.67 0.72
CA GLU A 20 3.93 -5.12 2.06
C GLU A 20 4.56 -3.73 1.99
N VAL A 21 3.90 -2.74 2.54
CA VAL A 21 4.38 -1.36 2.57
C VAL A 21 4.57 -0.94 4.02
N LEU A 22 5.75 -0.42 4.33
CA LEU A 22 6.05 0.13 5.64
C LEU A 22 6.13 1.64 5.54
N ALA A 23 5.40 2.33 6.41
CA ALA A 23 5.37 3.79 6.44
C ALA A 23 5.31 4.30 7.87
N ASP A 24 6.02 5.39 8.14
CA ASP A 24 6.06 6.01 9.46
C ASP A 24 5.31 7.36 9.50
N ASP A 25 4.71 7.76 8.40
CA ASP A 25 3.99 9.03 8.29
C ASP A 25 2.49 8.77 8.49
N PRO A 26 1.85 9.48 9.44
CA PRO A 26 0.40 9.32 9.66
C PRO A 26 -0.45 9.61 8.44
N ALA A 27 0.01 10.48 7.55
CA ALA A 27 -0.71 10.81 6.32
C ALA A 27 -0.68 9.66 5.30
N ALA A 28 0.23 8.71 5.45
CA ALA A 28 0.37 7.60 4.50
C ALA A 28 -0.87 6.72 4.45
N GLU A 29 -1.58 6.56 5.57
CA GLU A 29 -2.79 5.75 5.60
C GLU A 29 -3.85 6.29 4.65
N GLU A 30 -4.17 7.58 4.74
CA GLU A 30 -5.17 8.18 3.88
C GLU A 30 -4.72 8.21 2.43
N ASP A 31 -3.46 8.52 2.19
CA ASP A 31 -2.89 8.56 0.85
C ASP A 31 -2.94 7.19 0.18
N LEU A 32 -2.57 6.14 0.90
CA LEU A 32 -2.59 4.78 0.37
C LEU A 32 -4.01 4.28 0.14
N LYS A 33 -4.94 4.63 1.02
CA LYS A 33 -6.35 4.27 0.83
C LYS A 33 -6.92 4.93 -0.43
N ALA A 34 -6.63 6.22 -0.62
CA ALA A 34 -7.09 6.94 -1.80
C ALA A 34 -6.45 6.37 -3.07
N TRP A 35 -5.16 6.09 -3.03
CA TRP A 35 -4.45 5.51 -4.15
C TRP A 35 -4.99 4.13 -4.51
N ALA A 36 -5.22 3.27 -3.51
CA ALA A 36 -5.75 1.94 -3.74
C ALA A 36 -7.13 1.98 -4.37
N LYS A 37 -7.99 2.86 -3.87
CA LYS A 37 -9.32 3.06 -4.42
C LYS A 37 -9.27 3.56 -5.87
N HIS A 38 -8.36 4.50 -6.13
CA HIS A 38 -8.22 5.11 -7.46
C HIS A 38 -7.70 4.13 -8.50
N THR A 39 -6.80 3.24 -8.10
CA THR A 39 -6.17 2.28 -9.00
C THR A 39 -6.86 0.92 -9.02
N GLY A 40 -7.84 0.70 -8.14
CA GLY A 40 -8.54 -0.57 -8.06
C GLY A 40 -7.82 -1.65 -7.29
N GLN A 41 -6.77 -1.30 -6.57
CA GLN A 41 -6.07 -2.23 -5.69
C GLN A 41 -6.80 -2.36 -4.36
N ARG A 42 -6.48 -3.40 -3.59
CA ARG A 42 -7.15 -3.67 -2.33
C ARG A 42 -6.18 -3.68 -1.16
N ILE A 43 -6.47 -2.89 -0.14
CA ILE A 43 -5.74 -2.95 1.11
C ILE A 43 -6.36 -4.05 1.96
N LEU A 44 -5.58 -5.11 2.21
CA LEU A 44 -6.05 -6.26 2.97
C LEU A 44 -5.95 -6.04 4.48
N GLU A 45 -4.90 -5.37 4.91
CA GLU A 45 -4.63 -5.19 6.32
C GLU A 45 -3.80 -3.94 6.56
N ILE A 46 -4.08 -3.26 7.66
CA ILE A 46 -3.28 -2.14 8.15
C ILE A 46 -2.93 -2.47 9.60
N GLU A 47 -1.64 -2.61 9.87
CA GLU A 47 -1.16 -2.91 11.21
C GLU A 47 -0.33 -1.76 11.74
N LYS A 48 -0.63 -1.29 12.94
CA LYS A 48 0.17 -0.27 13.60
C LYS A 48 1.24 -0.94 14.43
N THR A 49 2.49 -0.53 14.22
CA THR A 49 3.63 -1.03 14.97
C THR A 49 4.27 0.10 15.76
N GLY A 50 5.19 -0.21 16.65
CA GLY A 50 5.91 0.80 17.40
C GLY A 50 6.79 1.71 16.53
N GLU A 51 7.11 1.27 15.32
CA GLU A 51 7.97 2.00 14.38
C GLU A 51 7.19 2.67 13.25
N GLY A 52 5.88 2.45 13.17
CA GLY A 52 5.09 3.00 12.10
C GLY A 52 3.89 2.13 11.77
N MET A 53 3.53 2.05 10.50
CA MET A 53 2.41 1.26 10.03
C MET A 53 2.81 0.34 8.90
N LYS A 54 2.24 -0.86 8.90
CA LYS A 54 2.43 -1.84 7.84
C LYS A 54 1.12 -2.02 7.09
N PHE A 55 1.20 -1.95 5.77
CA PHE A 55 0.05 -2.13 4.89
C PHE A 55 0.27 -3.37 4.03
N LEU A 56 -0.75 -4.21 3.91
CA LEU A 56 -0.75 -5.30 2.95
C LEU A 56 -1.72 -4.95 1.84
N ILE A 57 -1.21 -4.82 0.63
CA ILE A 57 -1.98 -4.38 -0.53
C ILE A 57 -1.95 -5.48 -1.58
N ARG A 58 -3.14 -5.95 -1.98
CA ARG A 58 -3.25 -6.97 -3.02
C ARG A 58 -3.43 -6.29 -4.36
N LYS A 59 -2.67 -6.77 -5.35
CA LYS A 59 -2.82 -6.29 -6.71
C LYS A 59 -4.03 -6.95 -7.37
N ASN A 60 -5.08 -6.16 -7.63
CA ASN A 60 -6.29 -6.62 -8.28
C ASN A 60 -6.32 -6.31 -9.77
N LYS A 61 -5.49 -5.36 -10.20
CA LYS A 61 -5.44 -4.97 -11.61
C LYS A 61 -4.02 -4.73 -12.08
#